data_47f172b8819d8b325f8bb2061cce34e0
#
_entry.id   47f172b8819d8b325f8bb2061cce34e0
#
_cell.length_a   1.000
_cell.length_b   1.000
_cell.length_c   1.000
_cell.angle_alpha   90.00
_cell.angle_beta   90.00
_cell.angle_gamma   90.00
#
_symmetry.space_group_name_H-M   'P 1'
#
loop_
_entity.id
_entity.type
_entity.pdbx_description
1 polymer ?
#
loop_
_entity_poly.entity_id
_entity_poly.type
_entity_poly.pdbx_seq_one_letter_code
_entity_poly.pdbx_strand_id
1 'polypeptide(L)'
;MAKKPAPQASTVTPVLLYQTEGGVLRLDVLTDGETVWLSQEQMAALFERERSVVTKHIGNVFAEGELPEAGNVQTLHVAHSDKPVRLYSLDVIISVGYRVRSRRGTQFRIWATQRLREYLVKGFALDDHRLKEGNYLDRYFDELVERIRDIRSSERQFYRKVAEIYATSIDYDAAVEVTQQFYATVQNKFHFAITGKTAAELIKARADAVRPNMGLTNWSGERILARDVIVAKNYLDEDELRALNNIVEQYLAFAEAQALRRKAMRMADWIDKLHGFLSLNEREILRGAGRVSKELANDHAIAQYGTFRQNRVVQAGETDFDASLKQSAQTTRAAPKPRRKKE
;
A
#
# COMPACT_ATOMS: atom_id res chain seq x y z
N MET A 1 -27.74 9.81 9.78
CA MET A 1 -26.78 9.90 10.90
C MET A 1 -26.33 8.49 11.25
N ALA A 2 -25.19 8.06 10.77
CA ALA A 2 -24.61 6.75 11.07
C ALA A 2 -23.98 6.79 12.47
N LYS A 3 -24.40 5.88 13.36
CA LYS A 3 -23.83 5.72 14.69
C LYS A 3 -22.36 5.32 14.58
N LYS A 4 -21.47 6.14 15.15
CA LYS A 4 -20.05 5.81 15.36
C LYS A 4 -19.97 4.48 16.13
N PRO A 5 -19.14 3.50 15.71
CA PRO A 5 -18.98 2.26 16.46
C PRO A 5 -18.45 2.57 17.85
N ALA A 6 -18.91 1.83 18.84
CA ALA A 6 -18.49 1.95 20.23
C ALA A 6 -16.98 1.60 20.34
N PRO A 7 -16.20 2.26 21.22
CA PRO A 7 -14.82 1.95 21.42
C PRO A 7 -14.65 0.49 21.88
N GLN A 8 -13.83 -0.26 21.13
CA GLN A 8 -13.46 -1.62 21.52
C GLN A 8 -12.72 -1.58 22.86
N ALA A 9 -12.99 -2.56 23.70
CA ALA A 9 -12.39 -2.67 25.03
C ALA A 9 -10.86 -2.65 24.93
N SER A 10 -10.24 -1.65 25.53
CA SER A 10 -8.77 -1.50 25.59
C SER A 10 -8.18 -2.70 26.33
N THR A 11 -7.44 -3.54 25.63
CA THR A 11 -6.72 -4.67 26.21
C THR A 11 -5.34 -4.20 26.67
N VAL A 12 -5.00 -4.49 27.92
CA VAL A 12 -3.63 -4.31 28.44
C VAL A 12 -2.76 -5.39 27.82
N THR A 13 -1.83 -5.00 26.96
CA THR A 13 -0.92 -5.92 26.30
C THR A 13 0.52 -5.51 26.61
N PRO A 14 1.41 -6.44 27.01
CA PRO A 14 2.82 -6.14 27.13
C PRO A 14 3.41 -5.87 25.72
N VAL A 15 3.76 -4.64 25.45
CA VAL A 15 4.42 -4.25 24.19
C VAL A 15 5.91 -4.09 24.41
N LEU A 16 6.69 -4.75 23.56
CA LEU A 16 8.12 -4.56 23.48
C LEU A 16 8.42 -3.23 22.75
N LEU A 17 8.79 -2.19 23.49
CA LEU A 17 9.08 -0.90 22.89
C LEU A 17 10.44 -0.88 22.20
N TYR A 18 11.49 -1.36 22.86
CA TYR A 18 12.82 -1.55 22.27
C TYR A 18 13.71 -2.43 23.15
N GLN A 19 14.73 -3.04 22.53
CA GLN A 19 15.70 -3.88 23.24
C GLN A 19 16.90 -3.04 23.66
N THR A 20 17.31 -3.15 24.94
CA THR A 20 18.48 -2.47 25.49
C THR A 20 19.62 -3.45 25.71
N GLU A 21 20.87 -2.97 25.85
CA GLU A 21 22.03 -3.80 26.23
C GLU A 21 21.86 -4.54 27.55
N GLY A 22 20.98 -4.07 28.44
CA GLY A 22 20.65 -4.69 29.72
C GLY A 22 19.44 -5.61 29.68
N GLY A 23 18.91 -5.96 28.53
CA GLY A 23 17.75 -6.82 28.36
C GLY A 23 16.57 -6.17 27.65
N VAL A 24 15.49 -6.95 27.51
CA VAL A 24 14.24 -6.52 26.86
C VAL A 24 13.44 -5.64 27.81
N LEU A 25 13.22 -4.38 27.46
CA LEU A 25 12.30 -3.53 28.20
C LEU A 25 10.86 -3.84 27.79
N ARG A 26 10.13 -4.53 28.65
CA ARG A 26 8.70 -4.76 28.50
C ARG A 26 7.95 -3.74 29.34
N LEU A 27 7.00 -3.06 28.73
CA LEU A 27 6.05 -2.20 29.43
C LEU A 27 4.64 -2.70 29.14
N ASP A 28 3.84 -2.82 30.21
CA ASP A 28 2.42 -3.05 30.06
C ASP A 28 1.78 -1.75 29.57
N VAL A 29 1.31 -1.74 28.34
CA VAL A 29 0.75 -0.57 27.70
C VAL A 29 -0.66 -0.84 27.25
N LEU A 30 -1.49 0.21 27.25
CA LEU A 30 -2.79 0.16 26.61
C LEU A 30 -2.60 0.28 25.11
N THR A 31 -3.14 -0.67 24.35
CA THR A 31 -3.19 -0.61 22.90
C THR A 31 -4.64 -0.58 22.45
N ASP A 32 -4.96 0.24 21.49
CA ASP A 32 -6.24 0.23 20.79
C ASP A 32 -6.17 -0.51 19.45
N GLY A 33 -5.08 -1.24 19.21
CA GLY A 33 -4.80 -1.99 17.98
C GLY A 33 -4.05 -1.20 16.92
N GLU A 34 -4.03 0.13 17.00
CA GLU A 34 -3.37 1.02 16.02
C GLU A 34 -2.19 1.78 16.62
N THR A 35 -2.27 2.12 17.92
CA THR A 35 -1.22 2.88 18.61
C THR A 35 -1.05 2.42 20.07
N VAL A 36 -0.01 2.92 20.70
CA VAL A 36 0.37 2.68 22.09
C VAL A 36 0.12 3.93 22.90
N TRP A 37 -0.46 3.76 24.10
CA TRP A 37 -0.76 4.85 25.01
C TRP A 37 0.00 4.70 26.32
N LEU A 38 0.76 5.72 26.72
CA LEU A 38 1.47 5.75 28.02
C LEU A 38 1.04 6.96 28.86
N SER A 39 1.00 6.74 30.17
CA SER A 39 0.90 7.84 31.15
C SER A 39 2.26 8.55 31.31
N GLN A 40 2.25 9.72 31.93
CA GLN A 40 3.49 10.43 32.28
C GLN A 40 4.40 9.61 33.19
N GLU A 41 3.82 8.79 34.09
CA GLU A 41 4.57 7.93 34.99
C GLU A 41 5.24 6.77 34.27
N GLN A 42 4.52 6.15 33.33
CA GLN A 42 5.10 5.12 32.47
C GLN A 42 6.22 5.66 31.60
N MET A 43 6.05 6.87 31.02
CA MET A 43 7.13 7.54 30.27
C MET A 43 8.32 7.92 31.15
N ALA A 44 8.09 8.34 32.40
CA ALA A 44 9.14 8.65 33.35
C ALA A 44 9.99 7.40 33.66
N ALA A 45 9.32 6.26 33.86
CA ALA A 45 9.98 4.96 34.04
C ALA A 45 10.71 4.50 32.77
N LEU A 46 10.07 4.65 31.59
CA LEU A 46 10.65 4.29 30.30
C LEU A 46 11.97 5.02 30.04
N PHE A 47 12.00 6.34 30.27
CA PHE A 47 13.15 7.18 29.96
C PHE A 47 14.10 7.40 31.17
N GLU A 48 13.84 6.80 32.33
CA GLU A 48 14.59 6.98 33.57
C GLU A 48 14.77 8.48 33.90
N ARG A 49 13.62 9.18 33.95
CA ARG A 49 13.55 10.61 34.27
C ARG A 49 12.41 10.89 35.24
N GLU A 50 12.54 11.99 35.97
CA GLU A 50 11.46 12.47 36.82
C GLU A 50 10.23 12.87 35.99
N ARG A 51 9.04 12.65 36.54
CA ARG A 51 7.76 12.99 35.92
C ARG A 51 7.68 14.47 35.52
N SER A 52 8.25 15.38 36.34
CA SER A 52 8.33 16.81 36.07
C SER A 52 9.04 17.14 34.76
N VAL A 53 10.14 16.43 34.47
CA VAL A 53 10.93 16.59 33.24
C VAL A 53 10.13 16.09 32.04
N VAL A 54 9.48 14.93 32.16
CA VAL A 54 8.61 14.39 31.10
C VAL A 54 7.45 15.34 30.81
N THR A 55 6.77 15.85 31.86
CA THR A 55 5.68 16.80 31.75
C THR A 55 6.11 18.07 30.98
N LYS A 56 7.32 18.60 31.27
CA LYS A 56 7.87 19.74 30.55
C LYS A 56 8.08 19.44 29.07
N HIS A 57 8.65 18.26 28.73
CA HIS A 57 8.86 17.89 27.34
C HIS A 57 7.54 17.71 26.58
N ILE A 58 6.52 17.09 27.20
CA ILE A 58 5.18 16.97 26.62
C ILE A 58 4.59 18.37 26.35
N GLY A 59 4.67 19.28 27.34
CA GLY A 59 4.21 20.66 27.17
C GLY A 59 4.89 21.37 26.01
N ASN A 60 6.20 21.17 25.85
CA ASN A 60 6.95 21.76 24.72
C ASN A 60 6.53 21.18 23.35
N VAL A 61 6.25 19.88 23.25
CA VAL A 61 5.76 19.24 22.00
C VAL A 61 4.50 19.93 21.50
N PHE A 62 3.55 20.17 22.40
CA PHE A 62 2.31 20.85 22.05
C PHE A 62 2.47 22.36 21.83
N ALA A 63 3.26 23.02 22.67
CA ALA A 63 3.48 24.47 22.58
C ALA A 63 4.25 24.89 21.31
N GLU A 64 5.16 24.05 20.84
CA GLU A 64 5.93 24.26 19.61
C GLU A 64 5.13 23.84 18.34
N GLY A 65 3.94 23.27 18.51
CA GLY A 65 3.09 22.84 17.40
C GLY A 65 3.60 21.59 16.67
N GLU A 66 4.53 20.83 17.28
CA GLU A 66 5.03 19.58 16.69
C GLU A 66 3.90 18.55 16.53
N LEU A 67 3.01 18.46 17.54
CA LEU A 67 1.81 17.64 17.51
C LEU A 67 0.61 18.42 18.06
N PRO A 68 -0.62 18.20 17.53
CA PRO A 68 -1.83 18.73 18.15
C PRO A 68 -2.22 17.90 19.38
N GLU A 69 -2.82 18.50 20.42
CA GLU A 69 -3.37 17.73 21.56
C GLU A 69 -4.52 16.80 21.12
N ALA A 70 -5.34 17.26 20.17
CA ALA A 70 -6.45 16.47 19.63
C ALA A 70 -5.94 15.19 18.95
N GLY A 71 -6.41 14.02 19.42
CA GLY A 71 -5.97 12.71 18.93
C GLY A 71 -4.69 12.17 19.60
N ASN A 72 -3.92 13.01 20.31
CA ASN A 72 -2.67 12.63 20.95
C ASN A 72 -2.75 12.54 22.48
N VAL A 73 -3.88 12.98 23.06
CA VAL A 73 -4.14 12.91 24.49
C VAL A 73 -5.50 12.28 24.75
N GLN A 74 -5.53 11.28 25.60
CA GLN A 74 -6.74 10.67 26.13
C GLN A 74 -6.80 10.81 27.66
N THR A 75 -8.01 10.89 28.19
CA THR A 75 -8.22 10.93 29.63
C THR A 75 -8.97 9.67 30.05
N LEU A 76 -8.35 8.86 30.89
CA LEU A 76 -8.93 7.63 31.40
C LEU A 76 -9.30 7.79 32.89
N HIS A 77 -10.55 7.45 33.22
CA HIS A 77 -10.98 7.31 34.62
C HIS A 77 -10.68 5.89 35.10
N VAL A 78 -9.75 5.75 36.01
CA VAL A 78 -9.37 4.45 36.59
C VAL A 78 -10.31 4.18 37.78
N ALA A 79 -10.89 2.96 37.82
CA ALA A 79 -11.69 2.53 38.96
C ALA A 79 -10.84 2.65 40.25
N HIS A 80 -11.43 3.23 41.30
CA HIS A 80 -10.78 3.51 42.61
C HIS A 80 -9.76 4.67 42.64
N SER A 81 -9.76 5.57 41.61
CA SER A 81 -9.00 6.82 41.64
C SER A 81 -9.91 8.01 41.36
N ASP A 82 -9.90 9.00 42.26
CA ASP A 82 -10.65 10.25 42.07
C ASP A 82 -10.04 11.19 41.02
N LYS A 83 -8.84 10.87 40.52
CA LYS A 83 -8.13 11.68 39.54
C LYS A 83 -8.01 10.95 38.21
N PRO A 84 -8.47 11.58 37.12
CA PRO A 84 -8.31 11.02 35.78
C PRO A 84 -6.83 10.96 35.39
N VAL A 85 -6.42 9.88 34.73
CA VAL A 85 -5.07 9.70 34.21
C VAL A 85 -5.04 10.16 32.74
N ARG A 86 -4.12 11.06 32.41
CA ARG A 86 -3.86 11.46 31.01
C ARG A 86 -2.91 10.45 30.39
N LEU A 87 -3.32 9.93 29.23
CA LEU A 87 -2.54 9.03 28.38
C LEU A 87 -2.12 9.78 27.12
N TYR A 88 -0.95 9.48 26.63
CA TYR A 88 -0.32 10.11 25.48
C TYR A 88 -0.01 9.07 24.41
N SER A 89 -0.23 9.42 23.14
CA SER A 89 -0.03 8.56 21.98
C SER A 89 1.43 8.18 21.78
N LEU A 90 1.67 7.19 20.90
CA LEU A 90 3.01 6.79 20.47
C LEU A 90 3.79 7.98 19.87
N ASP A 91 3.14 8.88 19.15
CA ASP A 91 3.79 10.05 18.55
C ASP A 91 4.37 10.96 19.62
N VAL A 92 3.62 11.23 20.70
CA VAL A 92 4.11 12.01 21.84
C VAL A 92 5.27 11.29 22.55
N ILE A 93 5.17 9.95 22.72
CA ILE A 93 6.24 9.15 23.34
C ILE A 93 7.53 9.26 22.52
N ILE A 94 7.45 9.17 21.20
CA ILE A 94 8.57 9.32 20.28
C ILE A 94 9.19 10.71 20.41
N SER A 95 8.38 11.77 20.34
CA SER A 95 8.82 13.16 20.43
C SER A 95 9.52 13.45 21.77
N VAL A 96 8.98 12.93 22.87
CA VAL A 96 9.63 13.03 24.20
C VAL A 96 10.95 12.26 24.21
N GLY A 97 11.01 11.05 23.64
CA GLY A 97 12.22 10.22 23.56
C GLY A 97 13.38 10.90 22.82
N TYR A 98 13.09 11.71 21.80
CA TYR A 98 14.11 12.51 21.11
C TYR A 98 14.62 13.69 21.94
N ARG A 99 13.81 14.23 22.85
CA ARG A 99 14.12 15.43 23.65
C ARG A 99 14.78 15.14 24.99
N VAL A 100 14.52 13.96 25.59
CA VAL A 100 15.05 13.61 26.92
C VAL A 100 16.55 13.34 26.89
N ARG A 101 17.27 13.97 27.83
CA ARG A 101 18.72 13.78 28.06
C ARG A 101 18.93 12.73 29.15
N SER A 102 18.81 11.44 28.79
CA SER A 102 19.08 10.32 29.69
C SER A 102 19.81 9.19 28.93
N ARG A 103 20.36 8.22 29.67
CA ARG A 103 20.97 7.03 29.08
C ARG A 103 19.93 6.27 28.24
N ARG A 104 18.71 6.10 28.76
CA ARG A 104 17.59 5.46 28.06
C ARG A 104 17.15 6.27 26.82
N GLY A 105 17.06 7.59 26.94
CA GLY A 105 16.76 8.44 25.79
C GLY A 105 17.83 8.35 24.69
N THR A 106 19.11 8.18 25.05
CA THR A 106 20.19 7.93 24.08
C THR A 106 20.04 6.59 23.42
N GLN A 107 19.77 5.52 24.16
CA GLN A 107 19.52 4.17 23.63
C GLN A 107 18.32 4.16 22.69
N PHE A 108 17.23 4.84 23.06
CA PHE A 108 16.05 5.00 22.22
C PHE A 108 16.41 5.68 20.89
N ARG A 109 17.15 6.78 20.88
CA ARG A 109 17.57 7.47 19.65
C ARG A 109 18.47 6.62 18.78
N ILE A 110 19.38 5.86 19.34
CA ILE A 110 20.25 4.91 18.59
C ILE A 110 19.36 3.87 17.89
N TRP A 111 18.45 3.25 18.63
CA TRP A 111 17.50 2.27 18.07
C TRP A 111 16.62 2.86 16.97
N ALA A 112 15.99 4.02 17.21
CA ALA A 112 15.13 4.68 16.24
C ALA A 112 15.90 5.08 14.97
N THR A 113 17.12 5.61 15.13
CA THR A 113 18.00 5.95 14.00
C THR A 113 18.37 4.71 13.20
N GLN A 114 18.61 3.58 13.86
CA GLN A 114 18.91 2.32 13.17
C GLN A 114 17.71 1.82 12.35
N ARG A 115 16.48 1.87 12.91
CA ARG A 115 15.25 1.51 12.19
C ARG A 115 15.01 2.43 10.99
N LEU A 116 15.19 3.74 11.19
CA LEU A 116 15.03 4.73 10.13
C LEU A 116 16.07 4.55 9.00
N ARG A 117 17.33 4.29 9.38
CA ARG A 117 18.40 3.99 8.41
C ARG A 117 18.08 2.72 7.62
N GLU A 118 17.62 1.68 8.30
CA GLU A 118 17.23 0.43 7.65
C GLU A 118 16.13 0.66 6.62
N TYR A 119 15.08 1.39 6.99
CA TYR A 119 14.00 1.76 6.07
C TYR A 119 14.49 2.60 4.89
N LEU A 120 15.30 3.65 5.12
CA LEU A 120 15.80 4.54 4.06
C LEU A 120 16.74 3.84 3.08
N VAL A 121 17.55 2.89 3.57
CA VAL A 121 18.54 2.17 2.73
C VAL A 121 17.92 0.97 2.03
N LYS A 122 17.12 0.17 2.74
CA LYS A 122 16.54 -1.08 2.22
C LYS A 122 15.14 -0.90 1.64
N GLY A 123 14.41 0.17 2.04
CA GLY A 123 13.00 0.38 1.70
C GLY A 123 12.01 -0.33 2.64
N PHE A 124 12.50 -1.04 3.66
CA PHE A 124 11.69 -1.72 4.68
C PHE A 124 12.42 -1.86 6.01
N ALA A 125 11.67 -2.03 7.10
CA ALA A 125 12.16 -2.45 8.41
C ALA A 125 11.18 -3.51 8.95
N LEU A 126 11.69 -4.67 9.36
CA LEU A 126 10.90 -5.80 9.84
C LEU A 126 11.34 -6.18 11.26
N ASP A 127 10.39 -6.59 12.08
CA ASP A 127 10.63 -7.25 13.35
C ASP A 127 10.37 -8.75 13.19
N ASP A 128 11.39 -9.48 12.73
CA ASP A 128 11.31 -10.91 12.43
C ASP A 128 10.86 -11.73 13.64
N HIS A 129 11.24 -11.30 14.83
CA HIS A 129 10.88 -12.02 16.07
C HIS A 129 9.37 -11.92 16.31
N ARG A 130 8.81 -10.71 16.29
CA ARG A 130 7.37 -10.50 16.45
C ARG A 130 6.54 -11.19 15.37
N LEU A 131 7.02 -11.14 14.13
CA LEU A 131 6.32 -11.78 13.01
C LEU A 131 6.31 -13.31 13.11
N LYS A 132 7.33 -13.93 13.73
CA LYS A 132 7.41 -15.39 13.96
C LYS A 132 6.63 -15.87 15.19
N GLU A 133 6.47 -15.03 16.21
CA GLU A 133 5.77 -15.40 17.45
C GLU A 133 4.23 -15.47 17.31
N GLY A 134 3.63 -14.88 16.28
CA GLY A 134 2.25 -15.11 15.83
C GLY A 134 1.11 -14.58 16.72
N ASN A 135 1.37 -14.10 17.92
CA ASN A 135 0.33 -13.89 18.95
C ASN A 135 -0.59 -12.67 18.76
N TYR A 136 -0.28 -11.73 17.86
CA TYR A 136 -1.04 -10.47 17.70
C TYR A 136 -1.18 -9.95 16.26
N LEU A 137 -0.66 -10.68 15.27
CA LEU A 137 -0.32 -10.07 14.00
C LEU A 137 -0.87 -10.80 12.78
N ASP A 138 -1.83 -11.70 12.93
CA ASP A 138 -2.37 -12.44 11.79
C ASP A 138 -2.77 -11.48 10.66
N ARG A 139 -3.48 -10.39 11.00
CA ARG A 139 -3.87 -9.36 10.03
C ARG A 139 -2.67 -8.65 9.39
N TYR A 140 -1.67 -8.24 10.18
CA TYR A 140 -0.48 -7.54 9.66
C TYR A 140 0.48 -8.49 8.94
N PHE A 141 0.51 -9.76 9.37
CA PHE A 141 1.27 -10.78 8.67
C PHE A 141 0.67 -11.05 7.29
N ASP A 142 -0.64 -11.20 7.19
CA ASP A 142 -1.35 -11.34 5.92
C ASP A 142 -1.14 -10.11 5.02
N GLU A 143 -1.24 -8.89 5.57
CA GLU A 143 -0.93 -7.66 4.83
C GLU A 143 0.51 -7.65 4.30
N LEU A 144 1.49 -8.06 5.12
CA LEU A 144 2.89 -8.15 4.70
C LEU A 144 3.07 -9.16 3.57
N VAL A 145 2.46 -10.35 3.70
CA VAL A 145 2.50 -11.39 2.67
C VAL A 145 1.89 -10.89 1.37
N GLU A 146 0.73 -10.23 1.41
CA GLU A 146 0.09 -9.65 0.24
C GLU A 146 0.97 -8.57 -0.42
N ARG A 147 1.57 -7.67 0.36
CA ARG A 147 2.52 -6.67 -0.16
C ARG A 147 3.75 -7.29 -0.82
N ILE A 148 4.32 -8.33 -0.21
CA ILE A 148 5.47 -9.05 -0.79
C ILE A 148 5.06 -9.71 -2.11
N ARG A 149 3.89 -10.34 -2.17
CA ARG A 149 3.34 -10.94 -3.38
C ARG A 149 3.16 -9.90 -4.49
N ASP A 150 2.56 -8.74 -4.16
CA ASP A 150 2.36 -7.67 -5.14
C ASP A 150 3.70 -7.11 -5.67
N ILE A 151 4.69 -6.91 -4.80
CA ILE A 151 6.05 -6.48 -5.21
C ILE A 151 6.71 -7.52 -6.13
N ARG A 152 6.66 -8.82 -5.78
CA ARG A 152 7.25 -9.91 -6.57
C ARG A 152 6.53 -10.12 -7.90
N SER A 153 5.22 -9.95 -7.93
CA SER A 153 4.40 -10.06 -9.13
C SER A 153 4.30 -8.77 -9.94
N SER A 154 4.95 -7.67 -9.47
CA SER A 154 5.06 -6.46 -10.28
C SER A 154 5.72 -6.78 -11.61
N GLU A 155 5.22 -6.19 -12.70
CA GLU A 155 5.63 -6.53 -14.06
C GLU A 155 7.15 -6.54 -14.22
N ARG A 156 7.84 -5.51 -13.70
CA ARG A 156 9.30 -5.40 -13.76
C ARG A 156 10.03 -6.50 -13.00
N GLN A 157 9.60 -6.85 -11.79
CA GLN A 157 10.25 -7.89 -10.98
C GLN A 157 9.97 -9.28 -11.53
N PHE A 158 8.75 -9.50 -12.00
CA PHE A 158 8.37 -10.73 -12.68
C PHE A 158 9.26 -10.99 -13.90
N TYR A 159 9.38 -10.00 -14.81
CA TYR A 159 10.25 -10.13 -15.99
C TYR A 159 11.69 -10.38 -15.61
N ARG A 160 12.22 -9.70 -14.61
CA ARG A 160 13.59 -9.91 -14.16
C ARG A 160 13.81 -11.33 -13.67
N LYS A 161 12.92 -11.85 -12.83
CA LYS A 161 13.00 -13.21 -12.29
C LYS A 161 12.83 -14.28 -13.37
N VAL A 162 11.89 -14.10 -14.26
CA VAL A 162 11.70 -14.97 -15.41
C VAL A 162 12.96 -14.94 -16.29
N ALA A 163 13.54 -13.77 -16.54
CA ALA A 163 14.78 -13.64 -17.30
C ALA A 163 15.95 -14.37 -16.63
N GLU A 164 16.15 -14.21 -15.32
CA GLU A 164 17.18 -14.90 -14.54
C GLU A 164 17.05 -16.44 -14.65
N ILE A 165 15.82 -16.96 -14.54
CA ILE A 165 15.54 -18.39 -14.65
C ILE A 165 15.80 -18.90 -16.07
N TYR A 166 15.32 -18.19 -17.08
CA TYR A 166 15.43 -18.63 -18.47
C TYR A 166 16.82 -18.43 -19.05
N ALA A 167 17.63 -17.49 -18.49
CA ALA A 167 19.04 -17.37 -18.82
C ALA A 167 19.85 -18.66 -18.51
N THR A 168 19.26 -19.60 -17.74
CA THR A 168 19.85 -20.93 -17.51
C THR A 168 19.60 -21.90 -18.67
N SER A 169 18.80 -21.53 -19.68
CA SER A 169 18.51 -22.37 -20.85
C SER A 169 19.69 -22.42 -21.81
N ILE A 170 19.93 -23.57 -22.40
CA ILE A 170 21.06 -23.79 -23.30
C ILE A 170 20.95 -23.04 -24.63
N ASP A 171 19.77 -22.63 -25.02
CA ASP A 171 19.42 -21.89 -26.24
C ASP A 171 18.95 -20.46 -25.95
N TYR A 172 19.28 -19.93 -24.75
CA TYR A 172 18.94 -18.56 -24.39
C TYR A 172 19.84 -17.54 -25.09
N ASP A 173 19.24 -16.57 -25.77
CA ASP A 173 19.90 -15.40 -26.30
C ASP A 173 19.07 -14.15 -25.99
N ALA A 174 19.62 -13.26 -25.15
CA ALA A 174 18.93 -12.04 -24.70
C ALA A 174 18.64 -11.05 -25.84
N ALA A 175 19.38 -11.11 -26.95
CA ALA A 175 19.28 -10.18 -28.07
C ALA A 175 18.24 -10.62 -29.11
N VAL A 176 17.73 -11.84 -29.04
CA VAL A 176 16.85 -12.42 -30.06
C VAL A 176 15.39 -12.05 -29.80
N GLU A 177 14.70 -11.64 -30.85
CA GLU A 177 13.26 -11.36 -30.87
C GLU A 177 12.42 -12.51 -30.27
N VAL A 178 12.85 -13.75 -30.45
CA VAL A 178 12.24 -14.96 -29.89
C VAL A 178 12.14 -14.91 -28.38
N THR A 179 13.14 -14.37 -27.69
CA THR A 179 13.15 -14.23 -26.22
C THR A 179 12.08 -13.22 -25.76
N GLN A 180 11.93 -12.10 -26.47
CA GLN A 180 10.89 -11.12 -26.16
C GLN A 180 9.48 -11.68 -26.41
N GLN A 181 9.27 -12.42 -27.50
CA GLN A 181 8.03 -13.13 -27.79
C GLN A 181 7.69 -14.16 -26.73
N PHE A 182 8.73 -14.83 -26.23
CA PHE A 182 8.57 -15.80 -25.17
C PHE A 182 8.01 -15.19 -23.87
N TYR A 183 8.55 -14.03 -23.44
CA TYR A 183 8.04 -13.32 -22.27
C TYR A 183 6.58 -12.88 -22.45
N ALA A 184 6.24 -12.34 -23.61
CA ALA A 184 4.87 -11.97 -23.92
C ALA A 184 3.93 -13.20 -23.90
N THR A 185 4.42 -14.34 -24.36
CA THR A 185 3.68 -15.61 -24.31
C THR A 185 3.42 -16.06 -22.87
N VAL A 186 4.43 -16.03 -22.01
CA VAL A 186 4.29 -16.40 -20.59
C VAL A 186 3.30 -15.47 -19.88
N GLN A 187 3.42 -14.18 -20.08
CA GLN A 187 2.49 -13.20 -19.51
C GLN A 187 1.04 -13.44 -19.97
N ASN A 188 0.83 -13.61 -21.26
CA ASN A 188 -0.49 -13.88 -21.81
C ASN A 188 -1.10 -15.16 -21.26
N LYS A 189 -0.31 -16.22 -21.03
CA LYS A 189 -0.80 -17.47 -20.44
C LYS A 189 -1.28 -17.27 -19.00
N PHE A 190 -0.61 -16.45 -18.21
CA PHE A 190 -1.06 -16.11 -16.85
C PHE A 190 -2.34 -15.28 -16.86
N HIS A 191 -2.41 -14.21 -17.67
CA HIS A 191 -3.65 -13.45 -17.81
C HIS A 191 -4.82 -14.33 -18.24
N PHE A 192 -4.60 -15.16 -19.23
CA PHE A 192 -5.64 -16.07 -19.74
C PHE A 192 -6.09 -17.09 -18.68
N ALA A 193 -5.15 -17.64 -17.94
CA ALA A 193 -5.44 -18.61 -16.87
C ALA A 193 -6.33 -18.03 -15.75
N ILE A 194 -6.33 -16.71 -15.57
CA ILE A 194 -7.12 -16.02 -14.53
C ILE A 194 -8.42 -15.45 -15.10
N THR A 195 -8.36 -14.81 -16.28
CA THR A 195 -9.47 -13.99 -16.80
C THR A 195 -10.16 -14.59 -18.03
N GLY A 196 -9.62 -15.67 -18.60
CA GLY A 196 -10.04 -16.20 -19.90
C GLY A 196 -9.68 -15.28 -21.08
N LYS A 197 -8.81 -14.27 -20.87
CA LYS A 197 -8.39 -13.28 -21.88
C LYS A 197 -6.88 -13.06 -21.84
N THR A 198 -6.28 -12.82 -23.00
CA THR A 198 -4.91 -12.33 -23.06
C THR A 198 -4.82 -10.89 -22.55
N ALA A 199 -3.62 -10.40 -22.27
CA ALA A 199 -3.40 -9.04 -21.83
C ALA A 199 -4.03 -8.00 -22.82
N ALA A 200 -3.85 -8.19 -24.11
CA ALA A 200 -4.42 -7.33 -25.14
C ALA A 200 -5.96 -7.40 -25.20
N GLU A 201 -6.52 -8.59 -25.10
CA GLU A 201 -7.98 -8.81 -25.07
C GLU A 201 -8.61 -8.18 -23.83
N LEU A 202 -7.94 -8.25 -22.69
CA LEU A 202 -8.37 -7.65 -21.42
C LEU A 202 -8.44 -6.11 -21.53
N ILE A 203 -7.36 -5.49 -22.01
CA ILE A 203 -7.30 -4.04 -22.23
C ILE A 203 -8.43 -3.62 -23.18
N LYS A 204 -8.55 -4.27 -24.35
CA LYS A 204 -9.59 -3.94 -25.32
C LYS A 204 -11.02 -4.08 -24.78
N ALA A 205 -11.26 -5.07 -23.90
CA ALA A 205 -12.58 -5.33 -23.34
C ALA A 205 -12.96 -4.39 -22.20
N ARG A 206 -11.98 -3.85 -21.47
CA ARG A 206 -12.23 -3.10 -20.23
C ARG A 206 -11.92 -1.61 -20.32
N ALA A 207 -11.05 -1.17 -21.24
CA ALA A 207 -10.75 0.24 -21.46
C ALA A 207 -11.96 0.95 -22.10
N ASP A 208 -12.64 1.78 -21.33
CA ASP A 208 -13.87 2.47 -21.74
C ASP A 208 -13.93 3.85 -21.08
N ALA A 209 -13.93 4.90 -21.89
CA ALA A 209 -13.93 6.31 -21.45
C ALA A 209 -15.18 6.70 -20.63
N VAL A 210 -16.27 5.93 -20.72
CA VAL A 210 -17.52 6.20 -20.00
C VAL A 210 -17.50 5.61 -18.58
N ARG A 211 -16.69 4.58 -18.37
CA ARG A 211 -16.58 3.94 -17.07
C ARG A 211 -15.81 4.81 -16.06
N PRO A 212 -16.11 4.69 -14.75
CA PRO A 212 -15.26 5.29 -13.73
C PRO A 212 -13.80 4.88 -13.93
N ASN A 213 -12.89 5.85 -13.91
CA ASN A 213 -11.46 5.64 -14.10
C ASN A 213 -11.09 4.88 -15.39
N MET A 214 -11.91 5.00 -16.45
CA MET A 214 -11.75 4.23 -17.70
C MET A 214 -11.83 2.70 -17.53
N GLY A 215 -12.39 2.20 -16.46
CA GLY A 215 -12.38 0.79 -16.10
C GLY A 215 -11.08 0.30 -15.45
N LEU A 216 -10.11 1.20 -15.16
CA LEU A 216 -8.94 0.86 -14.37
C LEU A 216 -9.33 0.71 -12.89
N THR A 217 -8.75 -0.26 -12.24
CA THR A 217 -8.87 -0.53 -10.80
C THR A 217 -7.64 -0.09 -10.04
N ASN A 218 -6.49 -0.02 -10.72
CA ASN A 218 -5.21 0.37 -10.15
C ASN A 218 -4.39 1.23 -11.13
N TRP A 219 -3.60 2.18 -10.63
CA TRP A 219 -2.64 2.98 -11.40
C TRP A 219 -1.59 3.62 -10.49
N SER A 220 -0.48 4.09 -11.08
CA SER A 220 0.61 4.71 -10.32
C SER A 220 0.36 6.22 -10.11
N GLY A 221 0.30 6.67 -8.84
CA GLY A 221 0.18 8.09 -8.47
C GLY A 221 -1.26 8.60 -8.36
N GLU A 222 -1.43 9.91 -8.26
CA GLU A 222 -2.74 10.53 -8.01
C GLU A 222 -3.66 10.57 -9.23
N ARG A 223 -3.11 10.49 -10.44
CA ARG A 223 -3.85 10.63 -11.70
C ARG A 223 -3.47 9.53 -12.67
N ILE A 224 -4.46 9.07 -13.41
CA ILE A 224 -4.25 8.12 -14.51
C ILE A 224 -3.44 8.80 -15.63
N LEU A 225 -2.39 8.13 -16.08
CA LEU A 225 -1.52 8.55 -17.17
C LEU A 225 -1.64 7.61 -18.38
N ALA A 226 -1.25 8.09 -19.57
CA ALA A 226 -1.27 7.27 -20.79
C ALA A 226 -0.47 5.94 -20.65
N ARG A 227 0.58 5.92 -19.85
CA ARG A 227 1.35 4.69 -19.56
C ARG A 227 0.57 3.67 -18.71
N ASP A 228 -0.41 4.12 -17.93
CA ASP A 228 -1.17 3.22 -17.04
C ASP A 228 -2.26 2.48 -17.81
N VAL A 229 -2.82 3.09 -18.87
CA VAL A 229 -3.94 2.54 -19.64
C VAL A 229 -3.54 1.40 -20.59
N ILE A 230 -2.26 1.23 -20.85
CA ILE A 230 -1.73 0.14 -21.69
C ILE A 230 -1.23 -1.07 -20.88
N VAL A 231 -1.43 -1.07 -19.56
CA VAL A 231 -1.04 -2.15 -18.66
C VAL A 231 -2.27 -2.99 -18.28
N ALA A 232 -2.32 -4.22 -18.75
CA ALA A 232 -3.47 -5.11 -18.53
C ALA A 232 -3.78 -5.37 -17.04
N LYS A 233 -2.74 -5.47 -16.20
CA LYS A 233 -2.86 -5.68 -14.75
C LYS A 233 -3.70 -4.59 -14.08
N ASN A 234 -3.69 -3.37 -14.62
CA ASN A 234 -4.43 -2.23 -14.08
C ASN A 234 -5.96 -2.32 -14.28
N TYR A 235 -6.42 -3.26 -15.09
CA TYR A 235 -7.85 -3.51 -15.36
C TYR A 235 -8.39 -4.74 -14.62
N LEU A 236 -7.56 -5.44 -13.83
CA LEU A 236 -8.00 -6.59 -13.05
C LEU A 236 -8.76 -6.11 -11.82
N ASP A 237 -9.83 -6.81 -11.46
CA ASP A 237 -10.47 -6.59 -10.16
C ASP A 237 -9.59 -7.17 -9.04
N GLU A 238 -10.00 -6.96 -7.80
CA GLU A 238 -9.20 -7.33 -6.63
C GLU A 238 -8.98 -8.84 -6.55
N ASP A 239 -10.00 -9.64 -6.84
CA ASP A 239 -9.92 -11.10 -6.79
C ASP A 239 -9.06 -11.65 -7.94
N GLU A 240 -9.21 -11.10 -9.15
CA GLU A 240 -8.37 -11.45 -10.31
C GLU A 240 -6.91 -11.08 -10.06
N LEU A 241 -6.66 -9.90 -9.48
CA LEU A 241 -5.31 -9.43 -9.16
C LEU A 241 -4.66 -10.33 -8.10
N ARG A 242 -5.40 -10.68 -7.05
CA ARG A 242 -4.94 -11.60 -6.00
C ARG A 242 -4.65 -12.99 -6.58
N ALA A 243 -5.53 -13.51 -7.42
CA ALA A 243 -5.34 -14.80 -8.08
C ALA A 243 -4.12 -14.80 -9.02
N LEU A 244 -3.92 -13.71 -9.80
CA LEU A 244 -2.75 -13.54 -10.66
C LEU A 244 -1.45 -13.49 -9.85
N ASN A 245 -1.41 -12.69 -8.81
CA ASN A 245 -0.23 -12.56 -7.95
C ASN A 245 0.13 -13.91 -7.32
N ASN A 246 -0.86 -14.65 -6.86
CA ASN A 246 -0.67 -15.96 -6.23
C ASN A 246 -0.14 -17.01 -7.20
N ILE A 247 -0.74 -17.15 -8.39
CA ILE A 247 -0.30 -18.13 -9.39
C ILE A 247 1.11 -17.83 -9.94
N VAL A 248 1.43 -16.54 -10.10
CA VAL A 248 2.75 -16.07 -10.53
C VAL A 248 3.81 -16.39 -9.47
N GLU A 249 3.53 -16.14 -8.19
CA GLU A 249 4.46 -16.47 -7.10
C GLU A 249 4.76 -17.95 -7.01
N GLN A 250 3.71 -18.79 -7.07
CA GLN A 250 3.84 -20.26 -7.07
C GLN A 250 4.69 -20.73 -8.26
N TYR A 251 4.44 -20.18 -9.46
CA TYR A 251 5.21 -20.55 -10.64
C TYR A 251 6.68 -20.15 -10.53
N LEU A 252 6.97 -18.94 -10.03
CA LEU A 252 8.36 -18.51 -9.85
C LEU A 252 9.11 -19.40 -8.88
N ALA A 253 8.49 -19.80 -7.76
CA ALA A 253 9.06 -20.75 -6.81
C ALA A 253 9.29 -22.13 -7.45
N PHE A 254 8.33 -22.61 -8.23
CA PHE A 254 8.45 -23.87 -8.99
C PHE A 254 9.60 -23.80 -10.02
N ALA A 255 9.69 -22.72 -10.79
CA ALA A 255 10.70 -22.52 -11.82
C ALA A 255 12.10 -22.39 -11.21
N GLU A 256 12.26 -21.66 -10.11
CA GLU A 256 13.49 -21.55 -9.33
C GLU A 256 13.97 -22.95 -8.86
N ALA A 257 13.05 -23.76 -8.30
CA ALA A 257 13.35 -25.12 -7.88
C ALA A 257 13.78 -26.02 -9.05
N GLN A 258 13.23 -25.83 -10.26
CA GLN A 258 13.67 -26.56 -11.46
C GLN A 258 15.08 -26.12 -11.90
N ALA A 259 15.35 -24.79 -11.91
CA ALA A 259 16.66 -24.25 -12.28
C ALA A 259 17.76 -24.75 -11.33
N LEU A 260 17.51 -24.83 -10.02
CA LEU A 260 18.45 -25.33 -9.02
C LEU A 260 18.85 -26.81 -9.23
N ARG A 261 18.02 -27.61 -9.93
CA ARG A 261 18.35 -29.00 -10.26
C ARG A 261 19.48 -29.13 -11.30
N ARG A 262 19.92 -28.01 -11.90
CA ARG A 262 21.00 -27.95 -12.92
C ARG A 262 20.77 -28.92 -14.10
N LYS A 263 19.53 -29.26 -14.41
CA LYS A 263 19.17 -30.02 -15.58
C LYS A 263 19.20 -29.12 -16.79
N ALA A 264 19.91 -29.51 -17.84
CA ALA A 264 19.93 -28.77 -19.09
C ALA A 264 18.51 -28.68 -19.65
N MET A 265 18.02 -27.46 -19.88
CA MET A 265 16.68 -27.17 -20.40
C MET A 265 16.79 -26.17 -21.56
N ARG A 266 15.86 -26.30 -22.51
CA ARG A 266 15.66 -25.34 -23.59
C ARG A 266 14.51 -24.39 -23.25
N MET A 267 14.43 -23.26 -23.94
CA MET A 267 13.33 -22.31 -23.79
C MET A 267 11.95 -22.96 -24.00
N ALA A 268 11.84 -23.88 -24.97
CA ALA A 268 10.60 -24.64 -25.19
C ALA A 268 10.19 -25.51 -24.00
N ASP A 269 11.15 -26.11 -23.29
CA ASP A 269 10.87 -26.99 -22.14
C ASP A 269 10.21 -26.19 -21.00
N TRP A 270 10.52 -24.90 -20.89
CA TRP A 270 9.89 -24.03 -19.89
C TRP A 270 8.40 -23.75 -20.21
N ILE A 271 8.03 -23.67 -21.49
CA ILE A 271 6.61 -23.56 -21.88
C ILE A 271 5.86 -24.83 -21.49
N ASP A 272 6.44 -26.00 -21.72
CA ASP A 272 5.83 -27.28 -21.32
C ASP A 272 5.71 -27.37 -19.79
N LYS A 273 6.71 -26.90 -19.04
CA LYS A 273 6.64 -26.80 -17.57
C LYS A 273 5.54 -25.86 -17.11
N LEU A 274 5.38 -24.70 -17.76
CA LEU A 274 4.30 -23.76 -17.46
C LEU A 274 2.93 -24.39 -17.75
N HIS A 275 2.78 -25.11 -18.85
CA HIS A 275 1.53 -25.82 -19.16
C HIS A 275 1.22 -26.87 -18.10
N GLY A 276 2.20 -27.69 -17.72
CA GLY A 276 2.03 -28.69 -16.65
C GLY A 276 1.65 -28.04 -15.31
N PHE A 277 2.29 -26.92 -14.98
CA PHE A 277 1.99 -26.16 -13.77
C PHE A 277 0.56 -25.58 -13.78
N LEU A 278 0.14 -24.96 -14.88
CA LEU A 278 -1.21 -24.42 -15.01
C LEU A 278 -2.27 -25.53 -14.97
N SER A 279 -2.02 -26.67 -15.63
CA SER A 279 -2.91 -27.83 -15.58
C SER A 279 -3.05 -28.40 -14.17
N LEU A 280 -1.95 -28.49 -13.41
CA LEU A 280 -1.96 -28.93 -12.02
C LEU A 280 -2.80 -28.01 -11.12
N ASN A 281 -2.83 -26.72 -11.45
CA ASN A 281 -3.64 -25.72 -10.77
C ASN A 281 -5.06 -25.58 -11.35
N GLU A 282 -5.51 -26.53 -12.17
CA GLU A 282 -6.85 -26.57 -12.80
C GLU A 282 -7.18 -25.28 -13.59
N ARG A 283 -6.15 -24.67 -14.21
CA ARG A 283 -6.29 -23.46 -15.01
C ARG A 283 -6.34 -23.76 -16.50
N GLU A 284 -7.17 -23.01 -17.22
CA GLU A 284 -7.22 -23.09 -18.68
C GLU A 284 -5.92 -22.63 -19.32
N ILE A 285 -5.48 -23.35 -20.36
CA ILE A 285 -4.25 -23.08 -21.08
C ILE A 285 -4.54 -22.35 -22.37
N LEU A 286 -3.95 -21.17 -22.55
CA LEU A 286 -3.98 -20.45 -23.83
C LEU A 286 -3.28 -21.28 -24.93
N ARG A 287 -4.03 -21.64 -25.95
CA ARG A 287 -3.54 -22.32 -27.17
C ARG A 287 -3.45 -21.28 -28.32
N GLY A 288 -2.33 -20.58 -28.41
CA GLY A 288 -2.11 -19.56 -29.46
C GLY A 288 -1.82 -18.17 -28.92
N ALA A 289 -1.82 -17.17 -29.79
CA ALA A 289 -1.42 -15.79 -29.45
C ALA A 289 -2.56 -14.89 -28.95
N GLY A 290 -3.82 -15.40 -28.91
CA GLY A 290 -5.00 -14.58 -28.68
C GLY A 290 -5.56 -14.00 -29.97
N ARG A 291 -6.67 -13.25 -29.85
CA ARG A 291 -7.43 -12.70 -31.00
C ARG A 291 -7.15 -11.20 -31.25
N VAL A 292 -6.47 -10.54 -30.34
CA VAL A 292 -6.20 -9.10 -30.37
C VAL A 292 -4.70 -8.87 -30.26
N SER A 293 -4.12 -8.09 -31.18
CA SER A 293 -2.71 -7.70 -31.09
C SER A 293 -2.49 -6.64 -30.01
N LYS A 294 -1.27 -6.56 -29.50
CA LYS A 294 -0.87 -5.59 -28.48
C LYS A 294 -1.05 -4.15 -28.99
N GLU A 295 -0.67 -3.91 -30.25
CA GLU A 295 -0.77 -2.60 -30.90
C GLU A 295 -2.24 -2.14 -30.95
N LEU A 296 -3.14 -3.02 -31.43
CA LEU A 296 -4.56 -2.72 -31.52
C LEU A 296 -5.19 -2.41 -30.14
N ALA A 297 -4.78 -3.14 -29.12
CA ALA A 297 -5.25 -2.93 -27.74
C ALA A 297 -4.73 -1.59 -27.18
N ASN A 298 -3.45 -1.27 -27.42
CA ASN A 298 -2.85 -0.02 -26.96
C ASN A 298 -3.47 1.20 -27.66
N ASP A 299 -3.67 1.14 -28.97
CA ASP A 299 -4.30 2.22 -29.75
C ASP A 299 -5.72 2.47 -29.24
N HIS A 300 -6.48 1.39 -28.99
CA HIS A 300 -7.81 1.50 -28.41
C HIS A 300 -7.77 2.17 -27.04
N ALA A 301 -6.89 1.72 -26.12
CA ALA A 301 -6.80 2.27 -24.78
C ALA A 301 -6.38 3.75 -24.77
N ILE A 302 -5.44 4.14 -25.64
CA ILE A 302 -5.00 5.53 -25.78
C ILE A 302 -6.12 6.40 -26.34
N ALA A 303 -6.89 5.93 -27.33
CA ALA A 303 -8.05 6.64 -27.85
C ALA A 303 -9.11 6.86 -26.77
N GLN A 304 -9.45 5.81 -26.00
CA GLN A 304 -10.37 5.90 -24.87
C GLN A 304 -9.85 6.88 -23.79
N TYR A 305 -8.56 6.90 -23.52
CA TYR A 305 -7.95 7.85 -22.59
C TYR A 305 -8.07 9.31 -23.07
N GLY A 306 -7.90 9.55 -24.37
CA GLY A 306 -8.12 10.88 -24.95
C GLY A 306 -9.55 11.38 -24.68
N THR A 307 -10.55 10.55 -24.96
CA THR A 307 -11.97 10.85 -24.71
C THR A 307 -12.25 11.04 -23.22
N PHE A 308 -11.73 10.18 -22.36
CA PHE A 308 -11.86 10.29 -20.90
C PHE A 308 -11.32 11.62 -20.35
N ARG A 309 -10.15 12.05 -20.84
CA ARG A 309 -9.58 13.36 -20.45
C ARG A 309 -10.46 14.52 -20.89
N GLN A 310 -10.98 14.49 -22.13
CA GLN A 310 -11.87 15.52 -22.64
C GLN A 310 -13.15 15.62 -21.81
N ASN A 311 -13.78 14.49 -21.48
CA ASN A 311 -14.98 14.45 -20.65
C ASN A 311 -14.74 15.05 -19.26
N ARG A 312 -13.59 14.80 -18.64
CA ARG A 312 -13.25 15.39 -17.34
C ARG A 312 -13.01 16.89 -17.40
N VAL A 313 -12.43 17.41 -18.48
CA VAL A 313 -12.23 18.85 -18.66
C VAL A 313 -13.58 19.55 -18.83
N VAL A 314 -14.50 18.96 -19.61
CA VAL A 314 -15.86 19.49 -19.80
C VAL A 314 -16.62 19.51 -18.47
N GLN A 315 -16.60 18.42 -17.70
CA GLN A 315 -17.26 18.37 -16.40
C GLN A 315 -16.68 19.38 -15.39
N ALA A 316 -15.37 19.59 -15.38
CA ALA A 316 -14.74 20.61 -14.53
C ALA A 316 -15.13 22.03 -14.97
N GLY A 317 -15.23 22.29 -16.27
CA GLY A 317 -15.67 23.58 -16.81
C GLY A 317 -17.15 23.88 -16.55
N GLU A 318 -18.02 22.85 -16.59
CA GLU A 318 -19.44 22.99 -16.22
C GLU A 318 -19.62 23.31 -14.74
N THR A 319 -18.86 22.67 -13.87
CA THR A 319 -18.93 22.96 -12.41
C THR A 319 -18.47 24.36 -12.05
N ASP A 320 -17.46 24.91 -12.71
CA ASP A 320 -17.00 26.28 -12.53
C ASP A 320 -18.00 27.29 -13.07
N PHE A 321 -18.63 26.99 -14.21
CA PHE A 321 -19.69 27.81 -14.80
C PHE A 321 -20.95 27.83 -13.93
N ASP A 322 -21.41 26.67 -13.47
CA ASP A 322 -22.56 26.56 -12.56
C ASP A 322 -22.33 27.26 -11.23
N ALA A 323 -21.10 27.21 -10.67
CA ALA A 323 -20.73 27.93 -9.47
C ALA A 323 -20.78 29.46 -9.70
N SER A 324 -20.31 29.93 -10.85
CA SER A 324 -20.34 31.35 -11.22
C SER A 324 -21.76 31.88 -11.45
N LEU A 325 -22.64 31.07 -12.06
CA LEU A 325 -24.07 31.38 -12.23
C LEU A 325 -24.80 31.48 -10.89
N LYS A 326 -24.55 30.58 -9.94
CA LYS A 326 -25.14 30.64 -8.60
C LYS A 326 -24.67 31.87 -7.84
N GLN A 327 -23.40 32.26 -7.97
CA GLN A 327 -22.83 33.45 -7.35
C GLN A 327 -23.42 34.74 -7.94
N SER A 328 -23.59 34.82 -9.25
CA SER A 328 -24.24 35.96 -9.90
C SER A 328 -25.72 36.10 -9.56
N ALA A 329 -26.45 35.00 -9.45
CA ALA A 329 -27.86 34.98 -9.02
C ALA A 329 -28.06 35.42 -7.55
N GLN A 330 -27.12 35.12 -6.67
CA GLN A 330 -27.10 35.60 -5.28
C GLN A 330 -26.81 37.10 -5.20
N THR A 331 -25.90 37.60 -6.02
CA THR A 331 -25.54 39.04 -6.06
C THR A 331 -26.71 39.89 -6.59
N THR A 332 -27.47 39.36 -7.56
CA THR A 332 -28.64 40.05 -8.11
C THR A 332 -29.82 40.11 -7.13
N ARG A 333 -29.96 39.14 -6.21
CA ARG A 333 -30.96 39.14 -5.15
C ARG A 333 -30.62 40.07 -3.98
N ALA A 334 -29.36 40.45 -3.81
CA ALA A 334 -28.87 41.30 -2.73
C ALA A 334 -28.90 42.83 -3.07
N ALA A 335 -29.28 43.21 -4.29
CA ALA A 335 -29.37 44.62 -4.66
C ALA A 335 -30.52 45.31 -3.91
N PRO A 336 -30.28 46.39 -3.15
CA PRO A 336 -31.30 47.09 -2.39
C PRO A 336 -32.30 47.78 -3.34
N LYS A 337 -33.60 47.60 -3.11
CA LYS A 337 -34.67 48.28 -3.84
C LYS A 337 -34.50 49.82 -3.70
N PRO A 338 -34.63 50.59 -4.79
CA PRO A 338 -34.50 52.05 -4.72
C PRO A 338 -35.59 52.63 -3.83
N ARG A 339 -35.21 53.46 -2.88
CA ARG A 339 -36.15 54.21 -2.02
C ARG A 339 -36.98 55.16 -2.90
N ARG A 340 -38.29 55.01 -2.95
CA ARG A 340 -39.23 56.00 -3.49
C ARG A 340 -39.13 57.28 -2.65
N LYS A 341 -38.71 58.38 -3.24
CA LYS A 341 -38.88 59.72 -2.67
C LYS A 341 -40.42 60.01 -2.63
N LYS A 342 -40.91 60.32 -1.45
CA LYS A 342 -42.20 60.98 -1.31
C LYS A 342 -42.00 62.45 -1.54
N GLU A 343 -42.76 63.04 -2.50
CA GLU A 343 -43.07 64.47 -2.54
C GLU A 343 -44.05 64.78 -1.42
#